data_87f88e9ab2f54018a2755ca046217ae9
#
_entry.id   87f88e9ab2f54018a2755ca046217ae9
#
_cell.length_a   1.000
_cell.length_b   1.000
_cell.length_c   1.000
_cell.angle_alpha   90.00
_cell.angle_beta   90.00
_cell.angle_gamma   90.00
#
_symmetry.space_group_name_H-M   'P 1'
#
loop_
_entity.id
_entity.type
_entity.pdbx_description
1 polymer ?
#
loop_
_entity_poly.entity_id
_entity_poly.type
_entity_poly.pdbx_seq_one_letter_code
_entity_poly.pdbx_strand_id
1 'polypeptide(L)' 'MGNMKSIKSRRELEFAVFCIENVAVALGKPSSDVYRALSGDGGILHQYIVPSYDVLHTQGRDYIVNDIREVMAERGVVT' A
#
# COMPACT_ATOMS: atom_id res chain seq x y z
N MET A 1 2.79 8.42 -14.84
CA MET A 1 1.42 8.81 -15.08
C MET A 1 0.51 7.64 -15.19
N GLY A 2 0.69 6.76 -16.14
CA GLY A 2 -0.24 5.70 -16.40
C GLY A 2 -0.39 4.69 -15.27
N ASN A 3 0.63 4.51 -14.46
CA ASN A 3 0.60 3.50 -13.42
C ASN A 3 -0.30 3.86 -12.23
N MET A 4 -0.87 5.05 -12.23
CA MET A 4 -1.81 5.46 -11.18
C MET A 4 -3.24 5.59 -11.71
N LYS A 5 -3.54 4.95 -12.82
CA LYS A 5 -4.86 5.08 -13.44
C LYS A 5 -6.00 4.57 -12.59
N SER A 6 -5.76 3.57 -11.75
CA SER A 6 -6.82 3.01 -10.91
C SER A 6 -7.17 3.91 -9.73
N ILE A 7 -6.37 4.92 -9.45
CA ILE A 7 -6.61 5.83 -8.34
C ILE A 7 -7.46 6.97 -8.87
N LYS A 8 -8.70 7.06 -8.39
CA LYS A 8 -9.70 7.94 -8.95
C LYS A 8 -9.85 9.26 -8.21
N SER A 9 -9.26 9.41 -7.04
CA SER A 9 -9.41 10.62 -6.27
C SER A 9 -8.10 10.96 -5.59
N ARG A 10 -7.98 12.23 -5.23
CA ARG A 10 -6.82 12.67 -4.47
C ARG A 10 -6.71 11.97 -3.13
N ARG A 11 -7.86 11.69 -2.49
CA ARG A 11 -7.85 11.01 -1.20
C ARG A 11 -7.26 9.62 -1.30
N GLU A 12 -7.62 8.89 -2.37
CA GLU A 12 -7.05 7.57 -2.59
C GLU A 12 -5.56 7.63 -2.86
N LEU A 13 -5.13 8.63 -3.61
CA LEU A 13 -3.72 8.83 -3.89
C LEU A 13 -2.95 9.13 -2.60
N GLU A 14 -3.47 10.06 -1.80
CA GLU A 14 -2.82 10.42 -0.54
C GLU A 14 -2.75 9.23 0.40
N PHE A 15 -3.82 8.44 0.43
CA PHE A 15 -3.83 7.24 1.27
C PHE A 15 -2.80 6.21 0.79
N ALA A 16 -2.69 6.03 -0.51
CA ALA A 16 -1.71 5.10 -1.07
C ALA A 16 -0.29 5.52 -0.70
N VAL A 17 0.00 6.82 -0.81
CA VAL A 17 1.31 7.34 -0.41
C VAL A 17 1.54 7.13 1.07
N PHE A 18 0.54 7.41 1.90
CA PHE A 18 0.61 7.19 3.33
C PHE A 18 0.98 5.73 3.63
N CYS A 19 0.32 4.80 2.98
CA CYS A 19 0.58 3.38 3.19
C CYS A 19 2.00 3.00 2.80
N ILE A 20 2.44 3.45 1.62
CA ILE A 20 3.78 3.15 1.13
C ILE A 20 4.83 3.69 2.10
N GLU A 21 4.68 4.93 2.51
CA GLU A 21 5.67 5.57 3.38
C GLU A 21 5.75 4.89 4.74
N ASN A 22 4.61 4.56 5.31
CA ASN A 22 4.59 3.97 6.64
C ASN A 22 5.04 2.51 6.63
N VAL A 23 4.73 1.77 5.59
CA VAL A 23 5.26 0.40 5.45
C VAL A 23 6.78 0.47 5.26
N ALA A 24 7.26 1.45 4.50
CA ALA A 24 8.70 1.62 4.30
C ALA A 24 9.40 1.86 5.63
N VAL A 25 8.85 2.73 6.46
CA VAL A 25 9.42 2.98 7.79
C VAL A 25 9.44 1.70 8.62
N ALA A 26 8.33 0.97 8.62
CA ALA A 26 8.22 -0.25 9.41
C ALA A 26 9.22 -1.32 8.97
N LEU A 27 9.50 -1.40 7.68
CA LEU A 27 10.42 -2.39 7.13
C LEU A 27 11.86 -1.92 7.08
N GLY A 28 12.11 -0.64 7.33
CA GLY A 28 13.45 -0.07 7.20
C GLY A 28 13.94 -0.07 5.77
N LYS A 29 13.04 0.14 4.80
CA LYS A 29 13.36 0.12 3.38
C LYS A 29 13.00 1.45 2.73
N PRO A 30 13.62 1.78 1.59
CA PRO A 30 13.22 2.98 0.86
C PRO A 30 11.79 2.87 0.34
N SER A 31 11.09 4.00 0.29
CA SER A 31 9.72 4.02 -0.21
C SER A 31 9.63 3.52 -1.64
N SER A 32 10.64 3.76 -2.47
CA SER A 32 10.64 3.29 -3.85
C SER A 32 10.61 1.77 -3.93
N ASP A 33 11.30 1.09 -3.01
CA ASP A 33 11.30 -0.37 -2.98
C ASP A 33 9.92 -0.89 -2.57
N VAL A 34 9.30 -0.25 -1.58
CA VAL A 34 7.99 -0.64 -1.12
C VAL A 34 6.94 -0.40 -2.21
N TYR A 35 7.01 0.75 -2.87
CA TYR A 35 6.11 1.04 -3.98
C TYR A 35 6.21 -0.05 -5.06
N ARG A 36 7.44 -0.41 -5.41
CA ARG A 36 7.67 -1.42 -6.43
C ARG A 36 7.08 -2.77 -6.02
N ALA A 37 7.27 -3.13 -4.76
CA ALA A 37 6.73 -4.39 -4.25
C ALA A 37 5.21 -4.40 -4.26
N LEU A 38 4.59 -3.31 -3.82
CA LEU A 38 3.13 -3.25 -3.69
C LEU A 38 2.45 -3.10 -5.05
N SER A 39 3.12 -2.47 -6.02
CA SER A 39 2.54 -2.25 -7.34
C SER A 39 2.91 -3.36 -8.34
N GLY A 40 3.66 -4.37 -7.90
CA GLY A 40 4.11 -5.45 -8.77
C GLY A 40 3.06 -6.54 -8.97
N ASP A 41 3.53 -7.75 -9.24
CA ASP A 41 2.67 -8.87 -9.63
C ASP A 41 1.64 -9.24 -8.57
N GLY A 42 1.95 -9.02 -7.30
CA GLY A 42 1.00 -9.28 -6.22
C GLY A 42 -0.22 -8.40 -6.26
N GLY A 43 -0.13 -7.25 -6.91
CA GLY A 43 -1.27 -6.36 -7.11
C GLY A 43 -1.83 -5.76 -5.84
N ILE A 44 -1.05 -5.69 -4.77
CA ILE A 44 -1.57 -5.25 -3.48
C ILE A 44 -2.05 -3.80 -3.55
N LEU A 45 -1.30 -2.92 -4.20
CA LEU A 45 -1.64 -1.51 -4.24
C LEU A 45 -3.01 -1.30 -4.92
N HIS A 46 -3.18 -1.85 -6.11
CA HIS A 46 -4.38 -1.58 -6.91
C HIS A 46 -5.53 -2.52 -6.61
N GLN A 47 -5.27 -3.72 -6.12
CA GLN A 47 -6.31 -4.70 -5.88
C GLN A 47 -6.74 -4.76 -4.42
N TYR A 48 -5.92 -4.28 -3.51
CA TYR A 48 -6.24 -4.32 -2.09
C TYR A 48 -6.25 -2.94 -1.44
N ILE A 49 -5.16 -2.19 -1.52
CA ILE A 49 -5.04 -0.92 -0.78
C ILE A 49 -6.04 0.11 -1.27
N VAL A 50 -6.07 0.35 -2.58
CA VAL A 50 -6.97 1.37 -3.14
C VAL A 50 -8.43 0.98 -2.94
N PRO A 51 -8.85 -0.26 -3.28
CA PRO A 51 -10.25 -0.63 -3.05
C PRO A 51 -10.65 -0.65 -1.59
N SER A 52 -9.71 -0.84 -0.68
CA SER A 52 -10.00 -0.90 0.75
C SER A 52 -9.95 0.46 1.44
N TYR A 53 -9.80 1.53 0.67
CA TYR A 53 -9.68 2.87 1.23
C TYR A 53 -10.78 3.17 2.25
N ASP A 54 -12.03 2.89 1.91
CA ASP A 54 -13.16 3.22 2.77
C ASP A 54 -13.06 2.56 4.14
N VAL A 55 -12.51 1.37 4.19
CA VAL A 55 -12.38 0.62 5.44
C VAL A 55 -11.08 1.01 6.16
N LEU A 56 -9.98 1.02 5.43
CA LEU A 56 -8.67 1.17 6.06
C LEU A 56 -8.37 2.59 6.51
N HIS A 57 -8.87 3.59 5.79
CA HIS A 57 -8.49 4.98 6.11
C HIS A 57 -8.99 5.42 7.49
N THR A 58 -9.95 4.71 8.07
CA THR A 58 -10.46 5.02 9.40
C THR A 58 -9.66 4.36 10.51
N GLN A 59 -8.72 3.49 10.17
CA GLN A 59 -7.92 2.77 11.14
C GLN A 59 -6.63 3.54 11.47
N GLY A 60 -6.01 3.20 12.58
CA GLY A 60 -4.74 3.79 12.95
C GLY A 60 -3.60 3.29 12.09
N ARG A 61 -2.50 4.03 12.10
CA ARG A 61 -1.34 3.70 11.28
C ARG A 61 -0.82 2.28 11.54
N ASP A 62 -0.70 1.91 12.81
CA ASP A 62 -0.15 0.60 13.15
C ASP A 62 -1.01 -0.53 12.62
N TYR A 63 -2.34 -0.36 12.72
CA TYR A 63 -3.27 -1.34 12.18
C TYR A 63 -3.09 -1.47 10.68
N ILE A 64 -3.01 -0.34 9.98
CA ILE A 64 -2.89 -0.33 8.53
C ILE A 64 -1.60 -1.00 8.09
N VAL A 65 -0.49 -0.65 8.73
CA VAL A 65 0.83 -1.22 8.40
C VAL A 65 0.83 -2.72 8.61
N ASN A 66 0.31 -3.17 9.76
CA ASN A 66 0.29 -4.61 10.06
C ASN A 66 -0.60 -5.36 9.07
N ASP A 67 -1.73 -4.76 8.69
CA ASP A 67 -2.64 -5.38 7.74
C ASP A 67 -1.97 -5.55 6.38
N ILE A 68 -1.30 -4.52 5.91
CA ILE A 68 -0.63 -4.58 4.60
C ILE A 68 0.51 -5.60 4.63
N ARG A 69 1.28 -5.64 5.72
CA ARG A 69 2.36 -6.60 5.84
C ARG A 69 1.84 -8.03 5.84
N GLU A 70 0.69 -8.26 6.45
CA GLU A 70 0.05 -9.57 6.41
C GLU A 70 -0.31 -9.97 4.99
N VAL A 71 -0.91 -9.05 4.24
CA VAL A 71 -1.28 -9.31 2.86
C VAL A 71 -0.03 -9.59 2.01
N MET A 72 1.04 -8.84 2.25
CA MET A 72 2.30 -9.08 1.56
C MET A 72 2.80 -10.50 1.81
N ALA A 73 2.75 -10.94 3.06
CA ALA A 73 3.20 -12.29 3.41
C ALA A 73 2.33 -13.35 2.74
N GLU A 74 1.01 -13.14 2.74
CA GLU A 74 0.09 -14.08 2.13
C GLU A 74 0.31 -14.23 0.64
N ARG A 75 0.73 -13.16 -0.02
CA ARG A 75 0.95 -13.16 -1.47
C ARG A 75 2.40 -13.41 -1.86
N GLY A 76 3.24 -13.68 -0.87
CA GLY A 76 4.65 -13.94 -1.13
C GLY A 76 5.42 -12.75 -1.66
N VAL A 77 4.98 -11.55 -1.30
CA VAL A 77 5.63 -10.31 -1.74
C VAL A 77 6.69 -9.91 -0.71
N VAL A 78 7.90 -9.69 -1.18
CA VAL A 78 9.00 -9.26 -0.32
C VAL A 78 9.68 -8.03 -0.92
N THR A 79 10.31 -7.24 -0.06
CA THR A 79 11.06 -6.06 -0.49
C THR A 79 12.55 -6.22 -0.24
#